data_fd7dbaef2b33e5320444815b96b784ca
#
_entry.id   fd7dbaef2b33e5320444815b96b784ca
#
_cell.length_a   1.000
_cell.length_b   1.000
_cell.length_c   1.000
_cell.angle_alpha   90.00
_cell.angle_beta   90.00
_cell.angle_gamma   90.00
#
_symmetry.space_group_name_H-M   'P 1'
#
loop_
_entity.id
_entity.type
_entity.pdbx_description
1 polymer ?
#
loop_
_entity_poly.entity_id
_entity_poly.type
_entity_poly.pdbx_seq_one_letter_code
_entity_poly.pdbx_strand_id
1 'polypeptide(L)'
;MSHKTAAEIELDWKTNPRWRGIERSYTAADVVRLRGTLPIEHSIARHTAEKLWRFMAEKPYVNALGALTGNQAMQQVKAGLDAIYLSGWQVAGDANLAGEMYPDQSLYPADSVPAVVRRINNTLQRADEIHQAE
;
A
#
# COMPACT_ATOMS: atom_id res chain seq x y z
N MET A 1 15.49 10.07 -9.23
CA MET A 1 15.33 9.07 -10.33
C MET A 1 14.67 9.76 -11.52
N SER A 2 15.06 9.42 -12.75
CA SER A 2 14.39 9.93 -13.96
C SER A 2 13.17 9.06 -14.30
N HIS A 3 12.19 9.64 -14.94
CA HIS A 3 11.07 8.87 -15.48
C HIS A 3 11.51 7.94 -16.60
N LYS A 4 10.92 6.73 -16.68
CA LYS A 4 11.09 5.83 -17.83
C LYS A 4 10.60 6.50 -19.12
N THR A 5 11.31 6.31 -20.20
CA THR A 5 10.87 6.71 -21.55
C THR A 5 9.70 5.84 -22.04
N ALA A 6 9.02 6.24 -23.11
CA ALA A 6 7.95 5.43 -23.70
C ALA A 6 8.47 4.05 -24.15
N ALA A 7 9.67 3.99 -24.74
CA ALA A 7 10.28 2.73 -25.16
C ALA A 7 10.60 1.79 -23.98
N GLU A 8 11.10 2.33 -22.86
CA GLU A 8 11.34 1.55 -21.64
C GLU A 8 10.03 1.04 -21.00
N ILE A 9 8.96 1.83 -21.06
CA ILE A 9 7.64 1.41 -20.59
C ILE A 9 7.10 0.28 -21.47
N GLU A 10 7.18 0.42 -22.79
CA GLU A 10 6.74 -0.63 -23.72
C GLU A 10 7.53 -1.92 -23.55
N LEU A 11 8.85 -1.82 -23.38
CA LEU A 11 9.70 -2.98 -23.14
C LEU A 11 9.29 -3.68 -21.83
N ASP A 12 9.10 -2.93 -20.75
CA ASP A 12 8.65 -3.46 -19.45
C ASP A 12 7.28 -4.17 -19.59
N TRP A 13 6.34 -3.57 -20.32
CA TRP A 13 5.02 -4.19 -20.55
C TRP A 13 5.10 -5.50 -21.34
N LYS A 14 6.02 -5.61 -22.28
CA LYS A 14 6.19 -6.80 -23.12
C LYS A 14 6.97 -7.92 -22.41
N THR A 15 7.94 -7.57 -21.61
CA THR A 15 8.90 -8.55 -21.08
C THR A 15 8.66 -8.93 -19.61
N ASN A 16 8.06 -8.05 -18.82
CA ASN A 16 7.85 -8.28 -17.41
C ASN A 16 6.64 -9.21 -17.17
N PRO A 17 6.85 -10.39 -16.53
CA PRO A 17 5.77 -11.35 -16.27
C PRO A 17 4.59 -10.78 -15.49
N ARG A 18 4.83 -9.71 -14.71
CA ARG A 18 3.79 -8.97 -13.96
C ARG A 18 2.63 -8.51 -14.85
N TRP A 19 2.90 -8.22 -16.11
CA TRP A 19 1.93 -7.67 -17.06
C TRP A 19 1.26 -8.71 -17.94
N ARG A 20 1.52 -10.00 -17.70
CA ARG A 20 0.93 -11.07 -18.50
C ARG A 20 -0.60 -11.04 -18.42
N GLY A 21 -1.24 -11.05 -19.58
CA GLY A 21 -2.71 -11.02 -19.68
C GLY A 21 -3.33 -9.63 -19.47
N ILE A 22 -2.52 -8.58 -19.32
CA ILE A 22 -3.03 -7.21 -19.23
C ILE A 22 -3.13 -6.59 -20.61
N GLU A 23 -4.35 -6.27 -21.02
CA GLU A 23 -4.64 -5.48 -22.23
C GLU A 23 -4.84 -4.01 -21.85
N ARG A 24 -4.34 -3.11 -22.70
CA ARG A 24 -4.41 -1.66 -22.48
C ARG A 24 -5.02 -0.97 -23.68
N SER A 25 -5.98 -0.08 -23.45
CA SER A 25 -6.57 0.78 -24.47
C SER A 25 -5.74 2.05 -24.75
N TYR A 26 -4.58 2.21 -24.10
CA TYR A 26 -3.69 3.36 -24.22
C TYR A 26 -2.25 2.92 -24.48
N THR A 27 -1.44 3.82 -24.99
CA THR A 27 -0.04 3.58 -25.35
C THR A 27 0.93 4.07 -24.27
N ALA A 28 2.18 3.60 -24.31
CA ALA A 28 3.24 4.13 -23.46
C ALA A 28 3.53 5.62 -23.74
N ALA A 29 3.32 6.06 -24.98
CA ALA A 29 3.42 7.49 -25.33
C ALA A 29 2.33 8.32 -24.62
N ASP A 30 1.10 7.80 -24.50
CA ASP A 30 0.05 8.47 -23.74
C ASP A 30 0.40 8.60 -22.27
N VAL A 31 0.99 7.57 -21.65
CA VAL A 31 1.48 7.64 -20.29
C VAL A 31 2.52 8.74 -20.13
N VAL A 32 3.50 8.82 -21.02
CA VAL A 32 4.53 9.85 -20.99
C VAL A 32 3.94 11.24 -21.18
N ARG A 33 2.98 11.38 -22.08
CA ARG A 33 2.31 12.67 -22.38
C ARG A 33 1.49 13.18 -21.18
N LEU A 34 0.82 12.28 -20.44
CA LEU A 34 -0.13 12.65 -19.39
C LEU A 34 0.47 12.74 -17.99
N ARG A 35 1.62 12.10 -17.75
CA ARG A 35 2.29 12.17 -16.46
C ARG A 35 2.97 13.53 -16.25
N GLY A 36 3.16 13.92 -14.99
CA GLY A 36 3.96 15.08 -14.65
C GLY A 36 5.45 14.90 -14.96
N THR A 37 6.21 15.97 -14.90
CA THR A 37 7.67 15.96 -15.13
C THR A 37 8.47 15.51 -13.91
N LEU A 38 7.89 15.64 -12.70
CA LEU A 38 8.52 15.24 -11.46
C LEU A 38 8.01 13.86 -11.02
N PRO A 39 8.91 12.87 -10.82
CA PRO A 39 8.53 11.59 -10.24
C PRO A 39 8.17 11.78 -8.77
N ILE A 40 6.93 11.46 -8.40
CA ILE A 40 6.50 11.44 -7.01
C ILE A 40 6.71 10.02 -6.49
N GLU A 41 7.50 9.89 -5.44
CA GLU A 41 7.76 8.62 -4.78
C GLU A 41 7.22 8.60 -3.35
N HIS A 42 6.46 7.57 -3.04
CA HIS A 42 6.08 7.21 -1.70
C HIS A 42 6.92 5.98 -1.30
N SER A 43 8.13 6.21 -0.80
CA SER A 43 9.15 5.17 -0.62
C SER A 43 8.69 3.99 0.23
N ILE A 44 8.00 4.24 1.34
CA ILE A 44 7.45 3.17 2.20
C ILE A 44 6.39 2.37 1.45
N ALA A 45 5.43 3.04 0.81
CA ALA A 45 4.36 2.38 0.06
C ALA A 45 4.93 1.52 -1.08
N ARG A 46 5.93 2.02 -1.81
CA ARG A 46 6.61 1.25 -2.86
C ARG A 46 7.33 0.04 -2.29
N HIS A 47 8.17 0.24 -1.28
CA HIS A 47 8.97 -0.83 -0.68
C HIS A 47 8.08 -1.95 -0.12
N THR A 48 7.03 -1.60 0.61
CA THR A 48 6.12 -2.59 1.21
C THR A 48 5.24 -3.28 0.19
N ALA A 49 4.81 -2.58 -0.86
CA ALA A 49 4.04 -3.19 -1.96
C ALA A 49 4.89 -4.18 -2.77
N GLU A 50 6.15 -3.86 -3.06
CA GLU A 50 7.09 -4.76 -3.74
C GLU A 50 7.40 -5.99 -2.87
N LYS A 51 7.57 -5.81 -1.57
CA LYS A 51 7.76 -6.90 -0.61
C LYS A 51 6.55 -7.83 -0.55
N LEU A 52 5.35 -7.28 -0.44
CA LEU A 52 4.12 -8.07 -0.42
C LEU A 52 3.91 -8.83 -1.73
N TRP A 53 4.17 -8.19 -2.87
CA TRP A 53 4.10 -8.85 -4.18
C TRP A 53 5.04 -10.04 -4.26
N ARG A 54 6.27 -9.90 -3.79
CA ARG A 54 7.25 -10.99 -3.73
C ARG A 54 6.76 -12.11 -2.82
N PHE A 55 6.22 -11.80 -1.65
CA PHE A 55 5.69 -12.81 -0.74
C PHE A 55 4.54 -13.62 -1.35
N MET A 56 3.63 -12.97 -2.06
CA MET A 56 2.54 -13.66 -2.77
C MET A 56 3.03 -14.57 -3.90
N ALA A 57 4.19 -14.28 -4.49
CA ALA A 57 4.77 -15.09 -5.56
C ALA A 57 5.64 -16.26 -5.04
N GLU A 58 6.32 -16.09 -3.91
CA GLU A 58 7.36 -17.00 -3.43
C GLU A 58 6.93 -17.84 -2.22
N LYS A 59 6.01 -17.35 -1.40
CA LYS A 59 5.55 -18.05 -0.21
C LYS A 59 4.31 -18.93 -0.49
N PRO A 60 4.14 -20.04 0.20
CA PRO A 60 2.93 -20.85 0.09
C PRO A 60 1.68 -20.12 0.59
N TYR A 61 1.83 -19.19 1.51
CA TYR A 61 0.80 -18.29 2.01
C TYR A 61 1.43 -17.05 2.65
N VAL A 62 0.66 -15.98 2.78
CA VAL A 62 1.04 -14.75 3.46
C VAL A 62 0.25 -14.64 4.76
N ASN A 63 0.93 -14.59 5.89
CA ASN A 63 0.30 -14.40 7.19
C ASN A 63 -0.14 -12.94 7.36
N ALA A 64 -1.44 -12.72 7.53
CA ALA A 64 -2.00 -11.39 7.76
C ALA A 64 -3.11 -11.43 8.80
N LEU A 65 -3.17 -10.44 9.66
CA LEU A 65 -4.27 -10.20 10.60
C LEU A 65 -4.72 -8.74 10.53
N GLY A 66 -5.97 -8.52 10.94
CA GLY A 66 -6.54 -7.18 11.02
C GLY A 66 -5.91 -6.33 12.12
N ALA A 67 -5.71 -5.03 11.86
CA ALA A 67 -5.36 -4.04 12.85
C ALA A 67 -5.98 -2.69 12.54
N LEU A 68 -6.44 -1.98 13.57
CA LEU A 68 -6.95 -0.61 13.48
C LEU A 68 -6.05 0.41 14.17
N THR A 69 -5.12 -0.03 14.99
CA THR A 69 -4.23 0.83 15.75
C THR A 69 -2.77 0.52 15.44
N GLY A 70 -1.93 1.53 15.60
CA GLY A 70 -0.48 1.35 15.42
C GLY A 70 0.11 0.33 16.38
N ASN A 71 -0.36 0.27 17.63
CA ASN A 71 0.13 -0.70 18.59
C ASN A 71 -0.23 -2.15 18.19
N GLN A 72 -1.45 -2.40 17.73
CA GLN A 72 -1.82 -3.72 17.22
C GLN A 72 -0.92 -4.12 16.06
N ALA A 73 -0.74 -3.24 15.08
CA ALA A 73 0.11 -3.48 13.92
C ALA A 73 1.57 -3.75 14.33
N MET A 74 2.13 -2.96 15.23
CA MET A 74 3.48 -3.15 15.74
C MET A 74 3.65 -4.52 16.43
N GLN A 75 2.71 -4.93 17.27
CA GLN A 75 2.75 -6.23 17.94
C GLN A 75 2.65 -7.39 16.92
N GLN A 76 1.83 -7.24 15.90
CA GLN A 76 1.73 -8.24 14.82
C GLN A 76 3.03 -8.36 14.04
N VAL A 77 3.69 -7.24 13.70
CA VAL A 77 5.00 -7.25 13.04
C VAL A 77 6.05 -7.93 13.93
N LYS A 78 6.09 -7.60 15.23
CA LYS A 78 7.00 -8.25 16.19
C LYS A 78 6.73 -9.75 16.34
N ALA A 79 5.49 -10.19 16.18
CA ALA A 79 5.10 -11.59 16.18
C ALA A 79 5.42 -12.32 14.85
N GLY A 80 5.96 -11.62 13.84
CA GLY A 80 6.40 -12.21 12.59
C GLY A 80 5.33 -12.28 11.49
N LEU A 81 4.25 -11.52 11.58
CA LEU A 81 3.28 -11.44 10.50
C LEU A 81 3.88 -10.74 9.27
N ASP A 82 3.50 -11.24 8.10
CA ASP A 82 4.00 -10.74 6.81
C ASP A 82 3.30 -9.48 6.34
N ALA A 83 2.03 -9.31 6.70
CA ALA A 83 1.19 -8.21 6.27
C ALA A 83 0.15 -7.83 7.33
N ILE A 84 -0.32 -6.60 7.26
CA ILE A 84 -1.43 -6.08 8.06
C ILE A 84 -2.65 -5.93 7.14
N TYR A 85 -3.77 -6.51 7.54
CA TYR A 85 -5.05 -6.30 6.88
C TYR A 85 -5.78 -5.12 7.51
N LEU A 86 -6.02 -4.09 6.76
CA LEU A 86 -6.86 -2.97 7.20
C LEU A 86 -8.25 -3.12 6.59
N SER A 87 -9.21 -3.54 7.42
CA SER A 87 -10.58 -3.69 7.00
C SER A 87 -11.29 -2.34 6.87
N GLY A 88 -11.80 -2.04 5.69
CA GLY A 88 -12.63 -0.85 5.47
C GLY A 88 -13.92 -0.88 6.31
N TRP A 89 -14.49 -2.07 6.53
CA TRP A 89 -15.64 -2.26 7.39
C TRP A 89 -15.38 -1.89 8.85
N GLN A 90 -14.26 -2.34 9.40
CA GLN A 90 -13.88 -1.95 10.75
C GLN A 90 -13.59 -0.44 10.84
N VAL A 91 -12.95 0.13 9.83
CA VAL A 91 -12.74 1.59 9.80
C VAL A 91 -14.07 2.32 9.76
N ALA A 92 -15.03 1.89 8.95
CA ALA A 92 -16.36 2.50 8.90
C ALA A 92 -17.10 2.40 10.24
N GLY A 93 -17.01 1.26 10.95
CA GLY A 93 -17.66 1.06 12.23
C GLY A 93 -16.98 1.74 13.42
N ASP A 94 -15.64 1.66 13.47
CA ASP A 94 -14.89 1.94 14.70
C ASP A 94 -13.89 3.12 14.58
N ALA A 95 -13.55 3.55 13.38
CA ALA A 95 -12.46 4.49 13.17
C ALA A 95 -12.68 5.47 12.00
N ASN A 96 -13.94 5.70 11.61
CA ASN A 96 -14.25 6.69 10.59
C ASN A 96 -14.06 8.12 11.13
N LEU A 97 -13.76 9.06 10.22
CA LEU A 97 -13.50 10.45 10.60
C LEU A 97 -14.74 11.26 10.96
N ALA A 98 -15.93 10.76 10.69
CA ALA A 98 -17.17 11.37 11.19
C ALA A 98 -17.32 11.18 12.71
N GLY A 99 -16.66 10.18 13.29
CA GLY A 99 -16.76 9.88 14.72
C GLY A 99 -18.10 9.25 15.12
N GLU A 100 -18.89 8.80 14.15
CA GLU A 100 -20.17 8.19 14.37
C GLU A 100 -20.05 6.66 14.44
N MET A 101 -20.79 6.06 15.37
CA MET A 101 -20.87 4.63 15.49
C MET A 101 -21.93 4.08 14.51
N TYR A 102 -21.56 3.07 13.74
CA TYR A 102 -22.44 2.48 12.72
C TYR A 102 -22.99 3.48 11.69
N PRO A 103 -22.16 4.34 11.10
CA PRO A 103 -22.60 5.07 9.94
C PRO A 103 -23.02 4.07 8.85
N ASP A 104 -23.80 4.51 7.90
CA ASP A 104 -23.95 3.76 6.67
C ASP A 104 -22.54 3.53 6.08
N GLN A 105 -22.12 2.28 6.00
CA GLN A 105 -20.77 1.91 5.60
C GLN A 105 -20.41 2.34 4.16
N SER A 106 -21.41 2.70 3.37
CA SER A 106 -21.24 3.31 2.06
C SER A 106 -21.03 4.83 2.09
N LEU A 107 -21.29 5.48 3.24
CA LEU A 107 -21.33 6.95 3.37
C LEU A 107 -20.33 7.52 4.38
N TYR A 108 -19.36 6.76 4.87
CA TYR A 108 -18.33 7.30 5.75
C TYR A 108 -17.33 8.17 4.97
N PRO A 109 -16.64 9.13 5.61
CA PRO A 109 -15.67 10.00 4.94
C PRO A 109 -14.59 9.21 4.20
N ALA A 110 -14.36 9.56 2.93
CA ALA A 110 -13.48 8.83 2.01
C ALA A 110 -12.01 8.77 2.46
N ASP A 111 -11.57 9.70 3.30
CA ASP A 111 -10.22 9.79 3.84
C ASP A 111 -10.03 9.04 5.18
N SER A 112 -11.06 8.35 5.67
CA SER A 112 -11.01 7.59 6.93
C SER A 112 -9.96 6.47 6.88
N VAL A 113 -9.96 5.64 5.84
CA VAL A 113 -8.95 4.59 5.66
C VAL A 113 -7.54 5.17 5.49
N PRO A 114 -7.28 6.16 4.63
CA PRO A 114 -5.98 6.80 4.54
C PRO A 114 -5.46 7.37 5.87
N ALA A 115 -6.34 7.92 6.71
CA ALA A 115 -5.96 8.43 8.03
C ALA A 115 -5.48 7.32 8.99
N VAL A 116 -6.16 6.17 8.99
CA VAL A 116 -5.72 5.00 9.78
C VAL A 116 -4.40 4.44 9.27
N VAL A 117 -4.25 4.29 7.95
CA VAL A 117 -2.98 3.85 7.32
C VAL A 117 -1.83 4.75 7.75
N ARG A 118 -2.01 6.06 7.73
CA ARG A 118 -0.98 7.02 8.16
C ARG A 118 -0.58 6.83 9.61
N ARG A 119 -1.56 6.65 10.51
CA ARG A 119 -1.29 6.39 11.94
C ARG A 119 -0.50 5.10 12.16
N ILE A 120 -0.88 4.04 11.47
CA ILE A 120 -0.16 2.75 11.54
C ILE A 120 1.27 2.91 11.02
N ASN A 121 1.45 3.53 9.85
CA ASN A 121 2.78 3.76 9.28
C ASN A 121 3.67 4.60 10.19
N ASN A 122 3.15 5.66 10.79
CA ASN A 122 3.91 6.48 11.75
C ASN A 122 4.37 5.66 12.97
N THR A 123 3.53 4.76 13.47
CA THR A 123 3.90 3.88 14.58
C THR A 123 4.97 2.88 14.18
N LEU A 124 4.86 2.27 12.99
CA LEU A 124 5.85 1.31 12.50
C LEU A 124 7.19 1.99 12.23
N GLN A 125 7.20 3.20 11.67
CA GLN A 125 8.42 3.99 11.48
C GLN A 125 9.10 4.29 12.81
N ARG A 126 8.33 4.74 13.79
CA ARG A 126 8.90 5.02 15.12
C ARG A 126 9.42 3.77 15.81
N ALA A 127 8.73 2.65 15.67
CA ALA A 127 9.19 1.37 16.21
C ALA A 127 10.49 0.90 15.55
N ASP A 128 10.65 1.10 14.26
CA ASP A 128 11.86 0.82 13.50
C ASP A 128 13.04 1.70 13.96
N GLU A 129 12.82 3.01 14.12
CA GLU A 129 13.83 3.93 14.66
C GLU A 129 14.33 3.52 16.05
N ILE A 130 13.41 3.10 16.94
CA ILE A 130 13.77 2.65 18.29
C ILE A 130 14.58 1.35 18.19
N HIS A 131 14.13 0.39 17.41
CA HIS A 131 14.82 -0.89 17.23
C HIS A 131 16.22 -0.73 16.62
N GLN A 132 16.39 0.24 15.71
CA GLN A 132 17.69 0.52 15.12
C GLN A 132 18.68 1.20 16.12
N ALA A 133 18.15 1.88 17.14
CA ALA A 133 18.96 2.58 18.14
C ALA A 133 19.37 1.68 19.32
N GLU A 134 18.72 0.54 19.51
CA GLU A 134 19.05 -0.49 20.54
C GLU A 134 20.08 -1.50 20.03
#